data_bc07e2ae11c269d0d61e01d14a291027
#
_entry.id   bc07e2ae11c269d0d61e01d14a291027
#
_cell.length_a   1.000
_cell.length_b   1.000
_cell.length_c   1.000
_cell.angle_alpha   90.00
_cell.angle_beta   90.00
_cell.angle_gamma   90.00
#
_symmetry.space_group_name_H-M   'P 1'
#
loop_
_entity.id
_entity.type
_entity.pdbx_description
1 polymer ?
#
loop_
_entity_poly.entity_id
_entity_poly.type
_entity_poly.pdbx_seq_one_letter_code
_entity_poly.pdbx_strand_id
1 'polypeptide(L)'
;NIAASAQKGAEHFVNEEKNLRMRDARTRLGLSQTDLAEHVGATRQTTGLIEAGRYTPSLKLCTAICKTLGVTLNDLFWDEDAAS
;
A
#
# COMPACT_ATOMS: atom_id res chain seq x y z
N ASN A 1 -14.29 -19.80 8.95
CA ASN A 1 -13.61 -19.59 9.03
C ASN A 1 -13.46 -19.33 9.58
N ILE A 2 -13.70 -19.14 9.65
CA ILE A 2 -13.13 -18.70 9.85
C ILE A 2 -12.47 -18.89 10.18
N ALA A 3 -12.41 -19.21 10.36
CA ALA A 3 -11.50 -19.18 10.44
C ALA A 3 -10.93 -19.22 10.02
N ALA A 4 -11.17 -19.43 9.59
CA ALA A 4 -10.46 -19.18 9.10
C ALA A 4 -10.41 -18.52 8.95
N SER A 5 -10.95 -18.26 8.98
CA SER A 5 -10.77 -17.44 8.78
C SER A 5 -10.47 -16.91 9.53
N ALA A 6 -10.50 -17.00 10.17
CA ALA A 6 -10.14 -16.32 10.70
C ALA A 6 -9.06 -16.21 10.97
N GLN A 7 -8.69 -16.58 11.00
CA GLN A 7 -7.69 -16.37 11.01
C GLN A 7 -7.09 -15.95 10.34
N LYS A 8 -7.37 -16.02 10.00
CA LYS A 8 -6.94 -15.46 9.13
C LYS A 8 -7.38 -14.31 9.20
N GLY A 9 -8.18 -14.18 9.83
CA GLY A 9 -8.75 -13.02 9.85
C GLY A 9 -7.87 -11.89 9.89
N ALA A 10 -7.07 -11.80 10.83
CA ALA A 10 -6.34 -10.66 10.97
C ALA A 10 -5.58 -10.33 9.82
N GLU A 11 -5.08 -11.28 9.21
CA GLU A 11 -4.26 -10.95 8.20
C GLU A 11 -4.97 -10.52 7.14
N HIS A 12 -6.14 -10.62 7.13
CA HIS A 12 -6.83 -10.34 6.09
C HIS A 12 -6.89 -8.99 5.94
N PHE A 13 -6.56 -8.32 6.82
CA PHE A 13 -6.58 -7.06 6.71
C PHE A 13 -5.75 -6.58 5.73
N VAL A 14 -5.03 -7.24 5.26
CA VAL A 14 -4.26 -6.92 4.33
C VAL A 14 -5.11 -6.61 3.41
N ASN A 15 -5.23 -5.68 2.98
CA ASN A 15 -6.00 -5.28 2.14
C ASN A 15 -5.55 -5.34 0.80
N GLU A 16 -5.95 -6.33 0.07
CA GLU A 16 -5.63 -6.43 -1.32
C GLU A 16 -6.15 -5.25 -2.08
N GLU A 17 -7.27 -4.72 -1.63
CA GLU A 17 -7.83 -3.58 -2.32
C GLU A 17 -6.93 -2.38 -2.22
N LYS A 18 -6.33 -2.14 -1.06
CA LYS A 18 -5.43 -1.03 -0.93
C LYS A 18 -4.15 -1.26 -1.70
N ASN A 19 -3.72 -2.50 -1.79
CA ASN A 19 -2.54 -2.80 -2.55
C ASN A 19 -2.78 -2.53 -4.01
N LEU A 20 -3.94 -2.87 -4.51
CA LEU A 20 -4.28 -2.60 -5.89
C LEU A 20 -4.40 -1.10 -6.15
N ARG A 21 -4.88 -0.33 -5.18
CA ARG A 21 -4.97 1.11 -5.35
C ARG A 21 -3.60 1.73 -5.50
N MET A 22 -2.63 1.27 -4.72
CA MET A 22 -1.28 1.79 -4.83
C MET A 22 -0.70 1.43 -6.20
N ARG A 23 -0.91 0.19 -6.63
CA ARG A 23 -0.40 -0.23 -7.91
C ARG A 23 -1.05 0.55 -9.04
N ASP A 24 -2.37 0.76 -8.95
CA ASP A 24 -3.08 1.51 -9.96
C ASP A 24 -2.58 2.95 -10.02
N ALA A 25 -2.39 3.60 -8.88
CA ALA A 25 -1.92 4.97 -8.86
C ALA A 25 -0.53 5.07 -9.49
N ARG A 26 0.31 4.10 -9.17
CA ARG A 26 1.68 4.08 -9.70
C ARG A 26 1.67 3.88 -11.21
N THR A 27 0.91 2.91 -11.67
CA THR A 27 0.89 2.60 -13.10
C THR A 27 0.24 3.71 -13.92
N ARG A 28 -0.71 4.43 -13.34
CA ARG A 28 -1.30 5.54 -14.06
C ARG A 28 -0.29 6.61 -14.35
N LEU A 29 0.73 6.75 -13.53
CA LEU A 29 1.75 7.74 -13.75
C LEU A 29 2.91 7.18 -14.56
N GLY A 30 2.81 5.93 -14.99
CA GLY A 30 3.87 5.32 -15.78
C GLY A 30 5.11 4.98 -14.98
N LEU A 31 4.98 4.83 -13.65
CA LEU A 31 6.12 4.56 -12.81
C LEU A 31 6.27 3.07 -12.55
N SER A 32 7.50 2.57 -12.62
CA SER A 32 7.76 1.20 -12.21
C SER A 32 7.93 1.17 -10.70
N GLN A 33 8.00 -0.01 -10.10
CA GLN A 33 8.27 -0.11 -8.68
C GLN A 33 9.64 0.49 -8.36
N THR A 34 10.62 0.32 -9.24
CA THR A 34 11.93 0.91 -9.04
C THR A 34 11.85 2.43 -9.10
N ASP A 35 11.08 2.97 -10.04
CA ASP A 35 10.93 4.42 -10.15
C ASP A 35 10.32 4.99 -8.87
N LEU A 36 9.27 4.37 -8.38
CA LEU A 36 8.64 4.86 -7.17
C LEU A 36 9.60 4.75 -6.00
N ALA A 37 10.32 3.64 -5.90
CA ALA A 37 11.26 3.44 -4.81
C ALA A 37 12.29 4.57 -4.79
N GLU A 38 12.78 4.94 -5.95
CA GLU A 38 13.77 6.01 -6.03
C GLU A 38 13.19 7.35 -5.60
N HIS A 39 11.95 7.61 -5.94
CA HIS A 39 11.34 8.87 -5.58
C HIS A 39 11.09 8.98 -4.07
N VAL A 40 10.84 7.88 -3.40
CA VAL A 40 10.51 7.94 -1.99
C VAL A 40 11.66 7.55 -1.07
N GLY A 41 12.81 7.23 -1.65
CA GLY A 41 13.97 6.88 -0.84
C GLY A 41 13.91 5.48 -0.26
N ALA A 42 13.26 4.56 -0.93
CA ALA A 42 13.14 3.19 -0.48
C ALA A 42 13.78 2.25 -1.50
N THR A 43 13.77 0.95 -1.25
CA THR A 43 14.27 0.00 -2.22
C THR A 43 13.10 -0.54 -3.03
N ARG A 44 13.39 -1.10 -4.19
CA ARG A 44 12.36 -1.70 -5.00
C ARG A 44 11.70 -2.84 -4.23
N GLN A 45 12.48 -3.62 -3.48
CA GLN A 45 11.94 -4.72 -2.72
C GLN A 45 10.94 -4.22 -1.70
N THR A 46 11.26 -3.16 -0.97
CA THR A 46 10.34 -2.60 0.01
C THR A 46 9.06 -2.12 -0.66
N THR A 47 9.19 -1.45 -1.80
CA THR A 47 8.03 -0.95 -2.52
C THR A 47 7.13 -2.12 -2.95
N GLY A 48 7.73 -3.19 -3.44
CA GLY A 48 6.97 -4.36 -3.84
C GLY A 48 6.26 -5.02 -2.66
N LEU A 49 6.91 -5.05 -1.50
CA LEU A 49 6.28 -5.63 -0.32
C LEU A 49 5.12 -4.80 0.18
N ILE A 50 5.22 -3.48 0.05
CA ILE A 50 4.12 -2.61 0.45
C ILE A 50 2.93 -2.84 -0.47
N GLU A 51 3.15 -2.93 -1.77
CA GLU A 51 2.08 -3.18 -2.73
C GLU A 51 1.46 -4.55 -2.50
N ALA A 52 2.24 -5.52 -2.06
CA ALA A 52 1.72 -6.84 -1.79
C ALA A 52 1.06 -6.96 -0.42
N GLY A 53 1.06 -5.89 0.36
CA GLY A 53 0.45 -5.93 1.68
C GLY A 53 1.26 -6.69 2.68
N ARG A 54 2.57 -6.89 2.43
CA ARG A 54 3.41 -7.66 3.31
C ARG A 54 4.35 -6.82 4.15
N TYR A 55 4.28 -5.54 4.04
CA TYR A 55 5.13 -4.66 4.82
C TYR A 55 4.34 -3.39 5.10
N THR A 56 4.32 -2.97 6.35
CA THR A 56 3.62 -1.76 6.74
C THR A 56 4.62 -0.63 6.82
N PRO A 57 4.55 0.35 5.95
CA PRO A 57 5.55 1.41 5.96
C PRO A 57 5.34 2.39 7.10
N SER A 58 6.38 3.14 7.44
CA SER A 58 6.26 4.19 8.45
C SER A 58 5.38 5.30 7.88
N LEU A 59 4.89 6.16 8.75
CA LEU A 59 4.07 7.27 8.29
C LEU A 59 4.86 8.17 7.35
N LYS A 60 6.13 8.34 7.60
CA LYS A 60 6.97 9.16 6.75
C LYS A 60 7.01 8.57 5.35
N LEU A 61 7.19 7.25 5.24
CA LEU A 61 7.25 6.61 3.93
C LEU A 61 5.87 6.64 3.27
N CYS A 62 4.80 6.42 4.03
CA CYS A 62 3.46 6.50 3.49
C CYS A 62 3.21 7.88 2.89
N THR A 63 3.62 8.92 3.59
CA THR A 63 3.41 10.28 3.13
C THR A 63 4.19 10.53 1.84
N ALA A 64 5.43 10.04 1.78
CA ALA A 64 6.25 10.23 0.59
C ALA A 64 5.62 9.52 -0.61
N ILE A 65 5.11 8.32 -0.39
CA ILE A 65 4.46 7.57 -1.47
C ILE A 65 3.23 8.32 -1.95
N CYS A 66 2.40 8.79 -1.03
CA CYS A 66 1.18 9.48 -1.41
C CYS A 66 1.47 10.77 -2.15
N LYS A 67 2.49 11.50 -1.72
CA LYS A 67 2.84 12.73 -2.41
C LYS A 67 3.34 12.43 -3.81
N THR A 68 4.14 11.41 -3.98
CA THR A 68 4.68 11.07 -5.28
C THR A 68 3.55 10.62 -6.22
N LEU A 69 2.58 9.89 -5.68
CA LEU A 69 1.49 9.38 -6.51
C LEU A 69 0.32 10.35 -6.65
N GLY A 70 0.35 11.46 -5.91
CA GLY A 70 -0.72 12.46 -6.00
C GLY A 70 -2.02 12.01 -5.39
N VAL A 71 -1.96 11.19 -4.34
CA VAL A 71 -3.16 10.68 -3.67
C VAL A 71 -3.04 10.94 -2.18
N THR A 72 -4.10 10.63 -1.44
CA THR A 72 -4.09 10.86 0.01
C THR A 72 -3.78 9.55 0.72
N LEU A 73 -3.46 9.65 2.00
CA LEU A 73 -3.23 8.47 2.81
C LEU A 73 -4.47 7.59 2.86
N ASN A 74 -5.64 8.19 2.90
CA ASN A 74 -6.86 7.42 2.92
C ASN A 74 -7.02 6.63 1.64
N ASP A 75 -6.58 7.17 0.54
CA ASP A 75 -6.72 6.49 -0.74
C ASP A 75 -5.94 5.19 -0.79
N LEU A 76 -4.79 5.14 -0.14
CA LEU A 76 -3.93 4.00 -0.26
C LEU A 76 -3.84 3.13 0.99
N PHE A 77 -3.87 3.72 2.16
CA PHE A 77 -3.51 2.99 3.35
C PHE A 77 -4.61 2.87 4.39
N TRP A 78 -5.68 3.61 4.25
CA TRP A 78 -6.74 3.50 5.22
C TRP A 78 -8.04 3.18 4.57
N ASP A 79 -8.83 2.36 5.22
CA ASP A 79 -10.13 1.99 4.75
C ASP A 79 -11.11 2.79 5.57
N GLU A 80 -11.80 3.73 4.93
CA GLU A 80 -12.71 4.55 5.64
C GLU A 80 -13.83 3.78 6.27
N ASP A 81 -14.26 2.71 5.65
CA ASP A 81 -15.33 1.92 6.23
C ASP A 81 -14.84 1.27 7.49
N ALA A 82 -13.62 0.80 7.52
CA ALA A 82 -13.10 0.17 8.69
C ALA A 82 -12.88 1.18 9.78
N ALA A 83 -12.60 2.38 9.44
CA ALA A 83 -12.35 3.40 10.41
C ALA A 83 -13.62 3.87 11.06
N SER A 84 -14.70 3.66 10.44
CA SER A 84 -15.94 4.09 11.05
C SER A 84 -16.49 3.02 11.97
#